data_381ba78d720ccfe5a266f0e99d24cbdb
#
_entry.id   381ba78d720ccfe5a266f0e99d24cbdb
#
_cell.length_a   1.000
_cell.length_b   1.000
_cell.length_c   1.000
_cell.angle_alpha   90.00
_cell.angle_beta   90.00
_cell.angle_gamma   90.00
#
_symmetry.space_group_name_H-M   'P 1'
#
loop_
_entity.id
_entity.type
_entity.pdbx_description
1 polymer ?
#
loop_
_entity_poly.entity_id
_entity_poly.type
_entity_poly.pdbx_seq_one_letter_code
_entity_poly.pdbx_strand_id
1 'polypeptide(L)'
;MFKFTGKVLSLTAVALMATSAISSAQSMDELVAAAKAEGQLTTIALPHDWCGYGAVIAGFKAKYPEITVNELNPDAGSGDEIEAIKANKDNKGPQAPDVIDVGLSFGPTAKADGLIQPYKVSTWDTIPDSAKDPEGYWTGDYYGVLAMMVNKDLVKEVPTDWADLLKPEYANAVALAGDPRASNQAIQAVYAAGLSSGAAAGEAAGTAGLEFFKKLNAAGNFVPVIGKPATLAQGQTPILINWDYNALAGRDTLKGNPPVDVVVPKTGVVAGVYVQAISAYAPHPNAAKLWLEYLYSDEGQIGWLKGYCHPIRFNDLAKNGKIPEDVMAKLPPAASYEAAVFPTLDEQGKAKEVITKNWDAVVGANVQ
;
A
#
# COMPACT_ATOMS: atom_id res chain seq x y z
N MET A 1 -65.51 -63.40 -21.41
CA MET A 1 -65.97 -62.08 -21.78
C MET A 1 -65.55 -61.09 -20.67
N PHE A 2 -64.33 -60.58 -20.76
CA PHE A 2 -63.77 -59.65 -19.79
C PHE A 2 -63.48 -58.33 -20.51
N LYS A 3 -64.12 -57.24 -20.06
CA LYS A 3 -63.87 -55.85 -20.54
C LYS A 3 -62.75 -55.23 -19.74
N PHE A 4 -61.65 -54.83 -20.43
CA PHE A 4 -60.63 -53.99 -19.86
C PHE A 4 -60.96 -52.50 -20.12
N THR A 5 -61.15 -51.75 -19.10
CA THR A 5 -61.29 -50.28 -19.13
C THR A 5 -59.91 -49.68 -18.91
N GLY A 6 -59.33 -49.05 -19.94
CA GLY A 6 -58.05 -48.33 -19.84
C GLY A 6 -58.27 -46.93 -19.23
N LYS A 7 -57.51 -46.63 -18.19
CA LYS A 7 -57.35 -45.27 -17.65
C LYS A 7 -56.20 -44.58 -18.38
N VAL A 8 -56.53 -43.47 -19.02
CA VAL A 8 -55.53 -42.55 -19.61
C VAL A 8 -55.00 -41.66 -18.48
N LEU A 9 -53.74 -41.76 -18.15
CA LEU A 9 -53.04 -40.80 -17.28
C LEU A 9 -52.51 -39.65 -18.17
N SER A 10 -53.06 -38.45 -17.98
CA SER A 10 -52.50 -37.25 -18.59
C SER A 10 -51.30 -36.75 -17.75
N LEU A 11 -50.09 -36.85 -18.29
CA LEU A 11 -48.89 -36.22 -17.74
C LEU A 11 -48.92 -34.73 -18.13
N THR A 12 -49.17 -33.85 -17.16
CA THR A 12 -48.97 -32.41 -17.31
C THR A 12 -47.47 -32.10 -17.04
N ALA A 13 -46.70 -31.80 -18.09
CA ALA A 13 -45.33 -31.34 -17.99
C ALA A 13 -45.36 -29.87 -17.54
N VAL A 14 -44.96 -29.62 -16.31
CA VAL A 14 -44.68 -28.25 -15.82
C VAL A 14 -43.28 -27.88 -16.29
N ALA A 15 -43.19 -27.03 -17.31
CA ALA A 15 -41.94 -26.44 -17.76
C ALA A 15 -41.52 -25.35 -16.73
N LEU A 16 -40.51 -25.66 -15.87
CA LEU A 16 -39.85 -24.65 -15.07
C LEU A 16 -38.98 -23.79 -16.01
N MET A 17 -39.45 -22.60 -16.35
CA MET A 17 -38.59 -21.56 -16.96
C MET A 17 -37.69 -21.03 -15.87
N ALA A 18 -36.45 -21.49 -15.86
CA ALA A 18 -35.35 -20.86 -15.13
C ALA A 18 -35.05 -19.52 -15.84
N THR A 19 -35.61 -18.44 -15.32
CA THR A 19 -35.17 -17.08 -15.67
C THR A 19 -33.77 -16.91 -15.12
N SER A 20 -32.75 -17.09 -15.95
CA SER A 20 -31.40 -16.61 -15.67
C SER A 20 -31.49 -15.10 -15.52
N ALA A 21 -31.49 -14.60 -14.28
CA ALA A 21 -31.29 -13.20 -14.01
C ALA A 21 -29.87 -12.86 -14.52
N ILE A 22 -29.81 -12.20 -15.67
CA ILE A 22 -28.57 -11.53 -16.11
C ILE A 22 -28.38 -10.44 -15.07
N SER A 23 -27.45 -10.66 -14.11
CA SER A 23 -26.98 -9.62 -13.23
C SER A 23 -26.30 -8.57 -14.12
N SER A 24 -27.04 -7.51 -14.46
CA SER A 24 -26.40 -6.35 -15.07
C SER A 24 -25.42 -5.79 -14.06
N ALA A 25 -24.21 -5.45 -14.50
CA ALA A 25 -23.27 -4.75 -13.64
C ALA A 25 -23.97 -3.47 -13.13
N GLN A 26 -23.84 -3.22 -11.81
CA GLN A 26 -24.39 -2.01 -11.16
C GLN A 26 -23.82 -0.78 -11.89
N SER A 27 -24.69 0.13 -12.30
CA SER A 27 -24.25 1.39 -12.93
C SER A 27 -23.57 2.30 -11.89
N MET A 28 -22.76 3.24 -12.36
CA MET A 28 -22.10 4.21 -11.47
C MET A 28 -23.12 5.04 -10.68
N ASP A 29 -24.23 5.44 -11.28
CA ASP A 29 -25.29 6.20 -10.61
C ASP A 29 -25.96 5.38 -9.49
N GLU A 30 -26.22 4.09 -9.74
CA GLU A 30 -26.75 3.19 -8.72
C GLU A 30 -25.75 2.97 -7.59
N LEU A 31 -24.46 2.84 -7.89
CA LEU A 31 -23.40 2.72 -6.89
C LEU A 31 -23.32 3.98 -6.02
N VAL A 32 -23.32 5.16 -6.64
CA VAL A 32 -23.31 6.45 -5.92
C VAL A 32 -24.53 6.58 -5.01
N ALA A 33 -25.73 6.23 -5.50
CA ALA A 33 -26.95 6.28 -4.70
C ALA A 33 -26.90 5.31 -3.50
N ALA A 34 -26.39 4.09 -3.71
CA ALA A 34 -26.26 3.09 -2.67
C ALA A 34 -25.20 3.49 -1.62
N ALA A 35 -24.07 4.00 -2.04
CA ALA A 35 -23.02 4.50 -1.15
C ALA A 35 -23.48 5.69 -0.29
N LYS A 36 -24.22 6.63 -0.89
CA LYS A 36 -24.83 7.74 -0.14
C LYS A 36 -25.87 7.25 0.87
N ALA A 37 -26.61 6.20 0.56
CA ALA A 37 -27.56 5.60 1.49
C ALA A 37 -26.86 4.90 2.68
N GLU A 38 -25.65 4.35 2.48
CA GLU A 38 -24.81 3.84 3.57
C GLU A 38 -24.25 5.00 4.42
N GLY A 39 -23.96 6.16 3.83
CA GLY A 39 -23.64 7.42 4.49
C GLY A 39 -22.29 7.45 5.23
N GLN A 40 -21.51 6.36 5.19
CA GLN A 40 -20.21 6.25 5.85
C GLN A 40 -19.25 5.40 5.03
N LEU A 41 -17.97 5.74 5.16
CA LEU A 41 -16.82 4.93 4.72
C LEU A 41 -15.82 4.88 5.87
N THR A 42 -15.33 3.71 6.23
CA THR A 42 -14.27 3.53 7.21
C THR A 42 -12.99 3.09 6.53
N THR A 43 -11.99 3.98 6.54
CA THR A 43 -10.61 3.71 6.10
C THR A 43 -9.73 3.38 7.29
N ILE A 44 -8.54 2.81 7.05
CA ILE A 44 -7.54 2.53 8.07
C ILE A 44 -6.14 2.77 7.50
N ALA A 45 -5.19 3.18 8.34
CA ALA A 45 -3.78 3.34 8.00
C ALA A 45 -3.49 4.30 6.84
N LEU A 46 -4.27 5.39 6.72
CA LEU A 46 -4.08 6.42 5.69
C LEU A 46 -3.60 7.74 6.32
N PRO A 47 -2.29 7.89 6.65
CA PRO A 47 -1.76 9.14 7.17
C PRO A 47 -1.89 10.26 6.11
N HIS A 48 -2.28 11.45 6.52
CA HIS A 48 -2.52 12.55 5.60
C HIS A 48 -1.27 13.02 4.83
N ASP A 49 -0.10 12.82 5.41
CA ASP A 49 1.21 13.14 4.82
C ASP A 49 1.81 11.98 4.02
N TRP A 50 1.16 10.83 3.98
CA TRP A 50 1.57 9.69 3.17
C TRP A 50 0.96 9.78 1.77
N CYS A 51 1.81 9.82 0.73
CA CYS A 51 1.36 9.78 -0.68
C CYS A 51 0.30 10.86 -1.03
N GLY A 52 0.18 11.93 -0.25
CA GLY A 52 -0.84 12.95 -0.46
C GLY A 52 -2.26 12.54 -0.05
N TYR A 53 -2.43 11.49 0.79
CA TYR A 53 -3.75 11.02 1.19
C TYR A 53 -4.65 12.08 1.80
N GLY A 54 -4.10 13.05 2.52
CA GLY A 54 -4.90 14.17 3.04
C GLY A 54 -5.67 14.91 1.95
N ALA A 55 -5.03 15.17 0.79
CA ALA A 55 -5.67 15.81 -0.35
C ALA A 55 -6.63 14.85 -1.09
N VAL A 56 -6.27 13.57 -1.22
CA VAL A 56 -7.11 12.54 -1.84
C VAL A 56 -8.41 12.34 -1.06
N ILE A 57 -8.32 12.20 0.27
CA ILE A 57 -9.48 12.07 1.17
C ILE A 57 -10.34 13.34 1.11
N ALA A 58 -9.72 14.52 1.13
CA ALA A 58 -10.45 15.80 1.02
C ALA A 58 -11.19 15.91 -0.33
N GLY A 59 -10.59 15.44 -1.43
CA GLY A 59 -11.24 15.38 -2.75
C GLY A 59 -12.45 14.45 -2.76
N PHE A 60 -12.34 13.25 -2.17
CA PHE A 60 -13.46 12.35 -2.02
C PHE A 60 -14.61 12.96 -1.20
N LYS A 61 -14.29 13.54 -0.04
CA LYS A 61 -15.27 14.24 0.82
C LYS A 61 -15.97 15.40 0.10
N ALA A 62 -15.23 16.16 -0.71
CA ALA A 62 -15.79 17.27 -1.49
C ALA A 62 -16.74 16.77 -2.60
N LYS A 63 -16.41 15.63 -3.23
CA LYS A 63 -17.20 15.05 -4.31
C LYS A 63 -18.46 14.32 -3.80
N TYR A 64 -18.37 13.72 -2.61
CA TYR A 64 -19.43 12.94 -2.00
C TYR A 64 -19.69 13.40 -0.55
N PRO A 65 -20.18 14.63 -0.34
CA PRO A 65 -20.33 15.22 0.99
C PRO A 65 -21.35 14.51 1.90
N GLU A 66 -22.18 13.65 1.34
CA GLU A 66 -23.13 12.84 2.09
C GLU A 66 -22.49 11.61 2.75
N ILE A 67 -21.23 11.27 2.40
CA ILE A 67 -20.51 10.14 2.96
C ILE A 67 -19.48 10.64 3.98
N THR A 68 -19.71 10.30 5.24
CA THR A 68 -18.73 10.59 6.30
C THR A 68 -17.57 9.61 6.23
N VAL A 69 -16.34 10.11 6.12
CA VAL A 69 -15.14 9.27 6.16
C VAL A 69 -14.65 9.16 7.60
N ASN A 70 -14.67 7.94 8.13
CA ASN A 70 -14.12 7.56 9.43
C ASN A 70 -12.70 7.02 9.21
N GLU A 71 -11.70 7.72 9.72
CA GLU A 71 -10.28 7.43 9.51
C GLU A 71 -9.69 6.72 10.75
N LEU A 72 -9.50 5.39 10.67
CA LEU A 72 -8.95 4.59 11.77
C LEU A 72 -7.43 4.57 11.73
N ASN A 73 -6.80 4.68 12.90
CA ASN A 73 -5.39 4.42 13.15
C ASN A 73 -4.49 4.85 11.97
N PRO A 74 -4.37 6.15 11.69
CA PRO A 74 -3.62 6.61 10.50
C PRO A 74 -2.16 6.13 10.47
N ASP A 75 -1.56 5.89 11.63
CA ASP A 75 -0.16 5.44 11.76
C ASP A 75 0.02 3.91 11.77
N ALA A 76 -1.05 3.13 11.52
CA ALA A 76 -0.98 1.67 11.49
C ALA A 76 -0.20 1.17 10.25
N GLY A 77 0.33 -0.04 10.34
CA GLY A 77 0.99 -0.71 9.22
C GLY A 77 0.11 -1.75 8.55
N SER A 78 0.57 -2.29 7.41
CA SER A 78 -0.20 -3.27 6.62
C SER A 78 -0.59 -4.52 7.41
N GLY A 79 0.23 -4.95 8.38
CA GLY A 79 -0.11 -6.08 9.27
C GLY A 79 -1.27 -5.73 10.20
N ASP A 80 -1.28 -4.50 10.74
CA ASP A 80 -2.33 -4.04 11.66
C ASP A 80 -3.68 -3.93 10.95
N GLU A 81 -3.69 -3.54 9.67
CA GLU A 81 -4.90 -3.49 8.84
C GLU A 81 -5.53 -4.88 8.67
N ILE A 82 -4.70 -5.90 8.41
CA ILE A 82 -5.12 -7.29 8.34
C ILE A 82 -5.71 -7.77 9.67
N GLU A 83 -5.06 -7.45 10.79
CA GLU A 83 -5.56 -7.81 12.13
C GLU A 83 -6.84 -7.04 12.47
N ALA A 84 -6.99 -5.79 12.03
CA ALA A 84 -8.22 -5.02 12.23
C ALA A 84 -9.41 -5.68 11.53
N ILE A 85 -9.26 -6.21 10.30
CA ILE A 85 -10.33 -6.98 9.65
C ILE A 85 -10.64 -8.23 10.46
N LYS A 86 -9.61 -9.01 10.86
CA LYS A 86 -9.80 -10.26 11.62
C LYS A 86 -10.56 -10.03 12.93
N ALA A 87 -10.18 -8.99 13.66
CA ALA A 87 -10.78 -8.64 14.95
C ALA A 87 -12.24 -8.14 14.83
N ASN A 88 -12.64 -7.67 13.64
CA ASN A 88 -13.95 -7.04 13.43
C ASN A 88 -14.86 -7.82 12.46
N LYS A 89 -14.61 -9.11 12.21
CA LYS A 89 -15.42 -9.94 11.30
C LYS A 89 -16.93 -9.89 11.60
N ASP A 90 -17.29 -9.91 12.87
CA ASP A 90 -18.70 -9.91 13.35
C ASP A 90 -19.16 -8.51 13.79
N ASN A 91 -18.32 -7.48 13.63
CA ASN A 91 -18.58 -6.12 14.04
C ASN A 91 -18.93 -5.25 12.82
N LYS A 92 -20.06 -4.53 12.90
CA LYS A 92 -20.49 -3.55 11.89
C LYS A 92 -20.31 -2.10 12.38
N GLY A 93 -19.65 -1.92 13.50
CA GLY A 93 -19.40 -0.61 14.10
C GLY A 93 -18.21 0.12 13.48
N PRO A 94 -17.91 1.33 13.99
CA PRO A 94 -16.92 2.23 13.41
C PRO A 94 -15.48 1.74 13.50
N GLN A 95 -15.20 0.63 14.20
CA GLN A 95 -13.87 0.01 14.28
C GLN A 95 -13.62 -1.02 13.17
N ALA A 96 -14.66 -1.40 12.39
CA ALA A 96 -14.51 -2.33 11.28
C ALA A 96 -14.13 -1.58 10.01
N PRO A 97 -12.94 -1.82 9.42
CA PRO A 97 -12.55 -1.15 8.19
C PRO A 97 -13.35 -1.66 6.99
N ASP A 98 -13.76 -0.73 6.12
CA ASP A 98 -14.37 -1.05 4.82
C ASP A 98 -13.31 -1.37 3.77
N VAL A 99 -12.19 -0.63 3.81
CA VAL A 99 -11.08 -0.73 2.85
C VAL A 99 -9.75 -0.77 3.57
N ILE A 100 -8.76 -1.37 2.91
CA ILE A 100 -7.36 -1.41 3.35
C ILE A 100 -6.43 -0.96 2.23
N ASP A 101 -5.27 -0.38 2.61
CA ASP A 101 -4.17 0.04 1.75
C ASP A 101 -2.88 -0.63 2.22
N VAL A 102 -2.59 -1.80 1.67
CA VAL A 102 -1.50 -2.65 2.15
C VAL A 102 -0.40 -2.83 1.10
N GLY A 103 0.80 -3.11 1.56
CA GLY A 103 1.88 -3.51 0.64
C GLY A 103 1.50 -4.75 -0.17
N LEU A 104 1.96 -4.82 -1.41
CA LEU A 104 1.59 -5.83 -2.41
C LEU A 104 1.61 -7.27 -1.88
N SER A 105 2.60 -7.62 -1.05
CA SER A 105 2.73 -8.98 -0.50
C SER A 105 1.65 -9.36 0.53
N PHE A 106 0.86 -8.39 1.01
CA PHE A 106 -0.26 -8.66 1.93
C PHE A 106 -1.56 -9.00 1.21
N GLY A 107 -1.75 -8.51 -0.03
CA GLY A 107 -2.95 -8.77 -0.83
C GLY A 107 -3.26 -10.27 -1.02
N PRO A 108 -2.32 -11.09 -1.55
CA PRO A 108 -2.52 -12.53 -1.70
C PRO A 108 -2.81 -13.26 -0.38
N THR A 109 -2.16 -12.87 0.71
CA THR A 109 -2.40 -13.44 2.04
C THR A 109 -3.82 -13.11 2.52
N ALA A 110 -4.25 -11.86 2.41
CA ALA A 110 -5.59 -11.44 2.78
C ALA A 110 -6.68 -12.17 1.95
N LYS A 111 -6.42 -12.41 0.65
CA LYS A 111 -7.30 -13.22 -0.21
C LYS A 111 -7.37 -14.66 0.26
N ALA A 112 -6.23 -15.30 0.52
CA ALA A 112 -6.17 -16.70 0.98
C ALA A 112 -6.87 -16.90 2.32
N ASP A 113 -6.80 -15.91 3.22
CA ASP A 113 -7.46 -15.92 4.54
C ASP A 113 -8.95 -15.54 4.47
N GLY A 114 -9.49 -15.26 3.27
CA GLY A 114 -10.90 -14.86 3.08
C GLY A 114 -11.26 -13.52 3.72
N LEU A 115 -10.30 -12.59 3.83
CA LEU A 115 -10.48 -11.31 4.51
C LEU A 115 -10.94 -10.18 3.60
N ILE A 116 -10.82 -10.36 2.29
CA ILE A 116 -11.15 -9.36 1.28
C ILE A 116 -12.11 -9.92 0.24
N GLN A 117 -12.85 -9.04 -0.43
CA GLN A 117 -13.83 -9.39 -1.45
C GLN A 117 -13.46 -8.81 -2.81
N PRO A 118 -13.87 -9.44 -3.94
CA PRO A 118 -13.51 -8.98 -5.25
C PRO A 118 -14.31 -7.75 -5.69
N TYR A 119 -13.62 -6.81 -6.33
CA TYR A 119 -14.24 -5.71 -7.06
C TYR A 119 -13.28 -5.23 -8.16
N LYS A 120 -13.78 -5.14 -9.39
CA LYS A 120 -13.03 -4.58 -10.53
C LYS A 120 -13.55 -3.19 -10.81
N VAL A 121 -12.67 -2.20 -10.68
CA VAL A 121 -12.98 -0.79 -10.95
C VAL A 121 -13.26 -0.56 -12.45
N SER A 122 -13.97 0.50 -12.79
CA SER A 122 -14.33 0.84 -14.17
C SER A 122 -13.11 1.06 -15.10
N THR A 123 -11.96 1.41 -14.53
CA THR A 123 -10.68 1.61 -15.23
C THR A 123 -9.76 0.38 -15.22
N TRP A 124 -10.28 -0.79 -14.85
CA TRP A 124 -9.53 -2.04 -14.66
C TRP A 124 -8.54 -2.39 -15.77
N ASP A 125 -8.93 -2.20 -17.02
CA ASP A 125 -8.12 -2.55 -18.19
C ASP A 125 -6.92 -1.62 -18.43
N THR A 126 -6.86 -0.48 -17.70
CA THR A 126 -5.73 0.46 -17.75
C THR A 126 -4.66 0.17 -16.70
N ILE A 127 -4.90 -0.79 -15.79
CA ILE A 127 -4.00 -1.19 -14.73
C ILE A 127 -3.16 -2.38 -15.20
N PRO A 128 -1.82 -2.37 -15.00
CA PRO A 128 -0.96 -3.49 -15.38
C PRO A 128 -1.39 -4.81 -14.72
N ASP A 129 -1.34 -5.92 -15.47
CA ASP A 129 -1.71 -7.25 -14.94
C ASP A 129 -0.80 -7.70 -13.78
N SER A 130 0.45 -7.27 -13.77
CA SER A 130 1.39 -7.55 -12.68
C SER A 130 1.06 -6.86 -11.35
N ALA A 131 0.16 -5.88 -11.39
CA ALA A 131 -0.22 -5.06 -10.24
C ALA A 131 -1.70 -5.22 -9.84
N LYS A 132 -2.35 -6.32 -10.20
CA LYS A 132 -3.74 -6.60 -9.81
C LYS A 132 -4.00 -8.11 -9.71
N ASP A 133 -4.90 -8.48 -8.83
CA ASP A 133 -5.40 -9.85 -8.76
C ASP A 133 -6.37 -10.10 -9.92
N PRO A 134 -6.20 -11.14 -10.74
CA PRO A 134 -7.04 -11.37 -11.92
C PRO A 134 -8.53 -11.53 -11.62
N GLU A 135 -8.87 -11.94 -10.39
CA GLU A 135 -10.25 -12.04 -9.91
C GLU A 135 -10.77 -10.75 -9.28
N GLY A 136 -9.88 -9.76 -9.03
CA GLY A 136 -10.24 -8.44 -8.50
C GLY A 136 -10.24 -8.32 -6.98
N TYR A 137 -9.62 -9.22 -6.25
CA TYR A 137 -9.57 -9.16 -4.78
C TYR A 137 -8.71 -8.00 -4.26
N TRP A 138 -7.66 -7.63 -4.98
CA TRP A 138 -6.82 -6.49 -4.69
C TRP A 138 -6.33 -5.83 -5.98
N THR A 139 -6.02 -4.56 -5.92
CA THR A 139 -5.61 -3.75 -7.07
C THR A 139 -4.50 -2.80 -6.66
N GLY A 140 -3.36 -2.81 -7.37
CA GLY A 140 -2.28 -1.84 -7.16
C GLY A 140 -2.80 -0.42 -7.33
N ASP A 141 -2.32 0.49 -6.53
CA ASP A 141 -2.78 1.88 -6.49
C ASP A 141 -1.66 2.88 -6.80
N TYR A 142 -0.53 2.76 -6.14
CA TYR A 142 0.67 3.58 -6.37
C TYR A 142 1.95 2.81 -6.04
N TYR A 143 3.09 3.37 -6.45
CA TYR A 143 4.41 2.86 -6.12
C TYR A 143 5.43 3.98 -5.91
N GLY A 144 6.53 3.67 -5.29
CA GLY A 144 7.72 4.49 -5.14
C GLY A 144 8.95 3.62 -4.90
N VAL A 145 10.12 4.23 -4.72
CA VAL A 145 11.36 3.53 -4.38
C VAL A 145 11.81 3.90 -2.98
N LEU A 146 12.59 3.02 -2.34
CA LEU A 146 13.20 3.35 -1.06
C LEU A 146 14.28 4.41 -1.23
N ALA A 147 14.30 5.37 -0.30
CA ALA A 147 15.25 6.46 -0.24
C ALA A 147 15.69 6.73 1.19
N MET A 148 16.82 7.43 1.31
CA MET A 148 17.34 7.95 2.57
C MET A 148 16.97 9.45 2.64
N MET A 149 16.18 9.84 3.63
CA MET A 149 15.91 11.23 3.97
C MET A 149 16.95 11.66 5.01
N VAL A 150 17.77 12.67 4.70
CA VAL A 150 18.96 13.01 5.48
C VAL A 150 18.91 14.44 5.98
N ASN A 151 18.97 14.64 7.29
CA ASN A 151 19.10 15.95 7.93
C ASN A 151 20.53 16.49 7.79
N LYS A 152 20.76 17.48 6.93
CA LYS A 152 22.08 18.02 6.59
C LYS A 152 22.71 18.86 7.70
N ASP A 153 21.94 19.31 8.66
CA ASP A 153 22.50 20.02 9.82
C ASP A 153 23.27 19.06 10.73
N LEU A 154 22.84 17.81 10.82
CA LEU A 154 23.40 16.79 11.70
C LEU A 154 24.34 15.83 10.95
N VAL A 155 24.01 15.48 9.69
CA VAL A 155 24.77 14.53 8.87
C VAL A 155 25.57 15.32 7.83
N LYS A 156 26.89 15.41 8.01
CA LYS A 156 27.76 16.21 7.12
C LYS A 156 28.15 15.44 5.86
N GLU A 157 28.45 14.16 6.01
CA GLU A 157 28.73 13.27 4.88
C GLU A 157 27.43 12.50 4.55
N VAL A 158 26.78 12.90 3.46
CA VAL A 158 25.50 12.28 3.05
C VAL A 158 25.76 10.87 2.51
N PRO A 159 25.14 9.81 3.09
CA PRO A 159 25.33 8.45 2.59
C PRO A 159 24.78 8.32 1.18
N THR A 160 25.43 7.53 0.35
CA THR A 160 25.04 7.32 -1.06
C THR A 160 24.56 5.90 -1.33
N ASP A 161 24.81 4.99 -0.38
CA ASP A 161 24.41 3.60 -0.50
C ASP A 161 24.25 2.94 0.89
N TRP A 162 23.62 1.78 0.93
CA TRP A 162 23.36 1.01 2.15
C TRP A 162 24.64 0.75 2.97
N ALA A 163 25.73 0.35 2.30
CA ALA A 163 27.00 0.05 2.97
C ALA A 163 27.58 1.25 3.72
N ASP A 164 27.30 2.47 3.28
CA ASP A 164 27.76 3.68 3.96
C ASP A 164 27.19 3.77 5.38
N LEU A 165 25.94 3.33 5.58
CA LEU A 165 25.25 3.43 6.87
C LEU A 165 25.95 2.66 8.01
N LEU A 166 26.86 1.74 7.69
CA LEU A 166 27.66 0.99 8.68
C LEU A 166 28.89 1.77 9.18
N LYS A 167 29.21 2.92 8.59
CA LYS A 167 30.36 3.74 9.00
C LYS A 167 30.10 4.40 10.38
N PRO A 168 31.18 4.61 11.17
CA PRO A 168 31.03 5.14 12.53
C PRO A 168 30.51 6.58 12.61
N GLU A 169 30.61 7.37 11.52
CA GLU A 169 30.06 8.72 11.46
C GLU A 169 28.53 8.77 11.53
N TYR A 170 27.84 7.65 11.32
CA TYR A 170 26.37 7.55 11.42
C TYR A 170 25.91 6.95 12.76
N ALA A 171 26.75 7.01 13.81
CA ALA A 171 26.36 6.58 15.13
C ALA A 171 25.05 7.26 15.61
N ASN A 172 24.10 6.44 16.06
CA ASN A 172 22.79 6.87 16.53
C ASN A 172 22.01 7.73 15.51
N ALA A 173 22.07 7.37 14.23
CA ALA A 173 21.52 8.21 13.16
C ALA A 173 20.40 7.56 12.31
N VAL A 174 20.41 6.24 12.12
CA VAL A 174 19.61 5.55 11.10
C VAL A 174 18.32 4.97 11.70
N ALA A 175 17.17 5.36 11.19
CA ALA A 175 15.87 4.83 11.60
C ALA A 175 15.04 4.33 10.41
N LEU A 176 14.08 3.46 10.68
CA LEU A 176 13.05 3.00 9.76
C LEU A 176 11.75 3.77 9.95
N ALA A 177 10.97 3.93 8.90
CA ALA A 177 9.65 4.55 8.95
C ALA A 177 8.53 3.55 9.34
N GLY A 178 8.84 2.56 10.17
CA GLY A 178 7.90 1.56 10.64
C GLY A 178 8.58 0.40 11.33
N ASP A 179 7.77 -0.46 11.94
CA ASP A 179 8.22 -1.70 12.58
C ASP A 179 8.37 -2.82 11.53
N PRO A 180 9.56 -3.43 11.37
CA PRO A 180 9.77 -4.53 10.42
C PRO A 180 8.93 -5.79 10.68
N ARG A 181 8.25 -5.87 11.82
CA ARG A 181 7.34 -6.98 12.16
C ARG A 181 5.93 -6.79 11.57
N ALA A 182 5.54 -5.54 11.21
CA ALA A 182 4.19 -5.20 10.77
C ALA A 182 4.14 -4.25 9.56
N SER A 183 5.08 -3.31 9.43
CA SER A 183 5.08 -2.29 8.38
C SER A 183 5.69 -2.79 7.09
N ASN A 184 4.93 -2.71 5.99
CA ASN A 184 5.46 -3.05 4.65
C ASN A 184 6.70 -2.22 4.31
N GLN A 185 6.70 -0.91 4.58
CA GLN A 185 7.83 -0.02 4.31
C GLN A 185 9.12 -0.52 4.98
N ALA A 186 9.05 -0.87 6.27
CA ALA A 186 10.21 -1.35 7.02
C ALA A 186 10.66 -2.75 6.55
N ILE A 187 9.72 -3.64 6.23
CA ILE A 187 10.02 -4.95 5.63
C ILE A 187 10.78 -4.77 4.31
N GLN A 188 10.31 -3.88 3.44
CA GLN A 188 10.96 -3.61 2.16
C GLN A 188 12.34 -2.96 2.34
N ALA A 189 12.53 -2.13 3.38
CA ALA A 189 13.84 -1.55 3.69
C ALA A 189 14.86 -2.62 4.13
N VAL A 190 14.44 -3.58 4.96
CA VAL A 190 15.28 -4.71 5.34
C VAL A 190 15.62 -5.57 4.11
N TYR A 191 14.63 -5.85 3.27
CA TYR A 191 14.81 -6.60 2.03
C TYR A 191 15.79 -5.91 1.07
N ALA A 192 15.65 -4.60 0.88
CA ALA A 192 16.53 -3.78 0.03
C ALA A 192 17.97 -3.78 0.51
N ALA A 193 18.19 -3.68 1.83
CA ALA A 193 19.51 -3.80 2.43
C ALA A 193 20.15 -5.18 2.15
N GLY A 194 19.34 -6.24 2.12
CA GLY A 194 19.81 -7.57 1.74
C GLY A 194 20.17 -7.67 0.27
N LEU A 195 19.35 -7.14 -0.63
CA LEU A 195 19.65 -7.09 -2.07
C LEU A 195 20.92 -6.28 -2.35
N SER A 196 21.15 -5.18 -1.63
CA SER A 196 22.33 -4.34 -1.77
C SER A 196 23.65 -5.10 -1.49
N SER A 197 23.60 -6.15 -0.69
CA SER A 197 24.73 -7.05 -0.42
C SER A 197 25.00 -8.08 -1.52
N GLY A 198 24.20 -8.10 -2.58
CA GLY A 198 24.29 -9.07 -3.67
C GLY A 198 23.57 -10.39 -3.38
N ALA A 199 22.73 -10.47 -2.33
CA ALA A 199 21.95 -11.65 -2.04
C ALA A 199 20.87 -11.88 -3.12
N ALA A 200 20.56 -13.13 -3.39
CA ALA A 200 19.47 -13.51 -4.29
C ALA A 200 18.12 -13.04 -3.73
N ALA A 201 17.20 -12.66 -4.61
CA ALA A 201 15.87 -12.20 -4.24
C ALA A 201 15.09 -13.25 -3.40
N GLY A 202 14.12 -12.80 -2.65
CA GLY A 202 13.29 -13.63 -1.78
C GLY A 202 13.90 -13.87 -0.40
N GLU A 203 13.88 -15.10 0.08
CA GLU A 203 14.34 -15.49 1.43
C GLU A 203 15.79 -15.11 1.70
N ALA A 204 16.68 -15.30 0.73
CA ALA A 204 18.11 -15.00 0.89
C ALA A 204 18.34 -13.49 1.13
N ALA A 205 17.67 -12.63 0.39
CA ALA A 205 17.76 -11.18 0.60
C ALA A 205 17.10 -10.77 1.94
N GLY A 206 15.98 -11.41 2.34
CA GLY A 206 15.40 -11.19 3.67
C GLY A 206 16.39 -11.52 4.79
N THR A 207 17.06 -12.68 4.71
CA THR A 207 18.08 -13.11 5.67
C THR A 207 19.30 -12.17 5.68
N ALA A 208 19.83 -11.81 4.52
CA ALA A 208 20.96 -10.89 4.41
C ALA A 208 20.63 -9.48 4.94
N GLY A 209 19.38 -9.03 4.76
CA GLY A 209 18.89 -7.78 5.32
C GLY A 209 18.85 -7.78 6.84
N LEU A 210 18.36 -8.88 7.45
CA LEU A 210 18.42 -9.05 8.90
C LEU A 210 19.87 -8.97 9.42
N GLU A 211 20.80 -9.64 8.78
CA GLU A 211 22.22 -9.57 9.16
C GLU A 211 22.82 -8.16 8.96
N PHE A 212 22.36 -7.42 7.95
CA PHE A 212 22.74 -6.01 7.79
C PHE A 212 22.26 -5.17 8.97
N PHE A 213 20.98 -5.25 9.34
CA PHE A 213 20.40 -4.49 10.46
C PHE A 213 20.97 -4.94 11.81
N LYS A 214 21.32 -6.19 11.98
CA LYS A 214 22.08 -6.67 13.14
C LYS A 214 23.42 -5.98 13.28
N LYS A 215 24.19 -5.85 12.15
CA LYS A 215 25.47 -5.12 12.14
C LYS A 215 25.25 -3.63 12.42
N LEU A 216 24.21 -3.03 11.83
CA LEU A 216 23.86 -1.63 12.03
C LEU A 216 23.52 -1.34 13.49
N ASN A 217 22.76 -2.23 14.14
CA ASN A 217 22.40 -2.16 15.56
C ASN A 217 23.64 -2.36 16.45
N ALA A 218 24.46 -3.37 16.15
CA ALA A 218 25.69 -3.65 16.91
C ALA A 218 26.73 -2.52 16.80
N ALA A 219 26.76 -1.80 15.68
CA ALA A 219 27.61 -0.61 15.51
C ALA A 219 27.09 0.62 16.27
N GLY A 220 25.87 0.56 16.83
CA GLY A 220 25.22 1.70 17.48
C GLY A 220 24.70 2.76 16.50
N ASN A 221 24.57 2.42 15.23
CA ASN A 221 24.08 3.34 14.20
C ASN A 221 22.56 3.32 14.06
N PHE A 222 21.91 2.21 14.46
CA PHE A 222 20.46 2.05 14.37
C PHE A 222 19.73 2.69 15.55
N VAL A 223 18.70 3.48 15.26
CA VAL A 223 17.79 4.10 16.22
C VAL A 223 16.45 3.35 16.16
N PRO A 224 16.06 2.57 17.19
CA PRO A 224 14.86 1.75 17.17
C PRO A 224 13.59 2.57 17.47
N VAL A 225 13.40 3.67 16.75
CA VAL A 225 12.23 4.55 16.82
C VAL A 225 11.59 4.56 15.45
N ILE A 226 10.26 4.54 15.38
CA ILE A 226 9.53 4.75 14.13
C ILE A 226 9.79 6.19 13.68
N GLY A 227 10.63 6.31 12.65
CA GLY A 227 11.04 7.61 12.11
C GLY A 227 9.93 8.27 11.29
N LYS A 228 9.81 9.58 11.47
CA LYS A 228 8.90 10.46 10.72
C LYS A 228 9.68 11.72 10.31
N PRO A 229 9.21 12.51 9.31
CA PRO A 229 9.84 13.80 9.01
C PRO A 229 9.99 14.71 10.25
N ALA A 230 9.04 14.64 11.18
CA ALA A 230 9.11 15.38 12.44
C ALA A 230 10.27 14.93 13.35
N THR A 231 10.48 13.61 13.52
CA THR A 231 11.60 13.09 14.35
C THR A 231 12.95 13.37 13.69
N LEU A 232 13.01 13.39 12.35
CA LEU A 232 14.20 13.81 11.61
C LEU A 232 14.48 15.29 11.84
N ALA A 233 13.47 16.15 11.76
CA ALA A 233 13.60 17.58 12.00
C ALA A 233 14.05 17.91 13.44
N GLN A 234 13.57 17.12 14.42
CA GLN A 234 13.96 17.23 15.84
C GLN A 234 15.35 16.63 16.13
N GLY A 235 15.98 16.00 15.15
CA GLY A 235 17.30 15.36 15.30
C GLY A 235 17.28 14.01 16.02
N GLN A 236 16.12 13.42 16.22
CA GLN A 236 16.01 12.09 16.84
C GLN A 236 16.40 10.97 15.87
N THR A 237 16.10 11.15 14.58
CA THR A 237 16.36 10.19 13.50
C THR A 237 17.02 10.90 12.33
N PRO A 238 18.32 11.28 12.41
CA PRO A 238 19.02 12.11 11.42
C PRO A 238 19.00 11.54 9.99
N ILE A 239 18.94 10.22 9.85
CA ILE A 239 18.78 9.49 8.58
C ILE A 239 17.54 8.61 8.71
N LEU A 240 16.53 8.88 7.90
CA LEU A 240 15.30 8.12 7.87
C LEU A 240 15.19 7.34 6.54
N ILE A 241 15.14 6.01 6.64
CA ILE A 241 14.83 5.16 5.50
C ILE A 241 13.32 5.19 5.28
N ASN A 242 12.89 5.71 4.13
CA ASN A 242 11.49 5.86 3.79
C ASN A 242 11.26 5.72 2.28
N TRP A 243 10.03 5.68 1.85
CA TRP A 243 9.71 5.83 0.44
C TRP A 243 10.10 7.22 -0.05
N ASP A 244 10.57 7.33 -1.29
CA ASP A 244 11.01 8.58 -1.91
C ASP A 244 9.93 9.65 -1.91
N TYR A 245 8.69 9.29 -2.17
CA TYR A 245 7.57 10.22 -2.17
C TYR A 245 7.32 10.84 -0.79
N ASN A 246 7.43 10.08 0.29
CA ASN A 246 7.31 10.61 1.65
C ASN A 246 8.52 11.45 2.03
N ALA A 247 9.71 11.05 1.62
CA ALA A 247 10.94 11.82 1.83
C ALA A 247 10.89 13.17 1.10
N LEU A 248 10.40 13.19 -0.13
CA LEU A 248 10.24 14.41 -0.94
C LEU A 248 9.15 15.33 -0.35
N ALA A 249 7.98 14.79 0.00
CA ALA A 249 6.92 15.54 0.64
C ALA A 249 7.36 16.11 2.00
N GLY A 250 8.05 15.30 2.80
CA GLY A 250 8.62 15.71 4.09
C GLY A 250 9.65 16.82 3.94
N ARG A 251 10.58 16.71 2.98
CA ARG A 251 11.54 17.76 2.65
C ARG A 251 10.86 19.09 2.33
N ASP A 252 9.84 19.05 1.48
CA ASP A 252 9.12 20.25 1.05
C ASP A 252 8.30 20.87 2.21
N THR A 253 7.75 20.03 3.09
CA THR A 253 7.05 20.48 4.30
C THR A 253 7.98 21.20 5.27
N LEU A 254 9.23 20.73 5.39
CA LEU A 254 10.24 21.34 6.27
C LEU A 254 10.80 22.66 5.72
N LYS A 255 10.60 22.96 4.43
CA LYS A 255 10.97 24.25 3.81
C LYS A 255 12.44 24.66 4.07
N GLY A 256 13.35 23.67 4.12
CA GLY A 256 14.77 23.90 4.37
C GLY A 256 15.15 24.09 5.84
N ASN A 257 14.27 23.83 6.79
CA ASN A 257 14.54 23.89 8.22
C ASN A 257 14.11 22.60 8.93
N PRO A 258 15.03 21.63 9.12
CA PRO A 258 16.41 21.60 8.59
C PRO A 258 16.48 21.41 7.07
N PRO A 259 17.62 21.71 6.43
CA PRO A 259 17.84 21.32 5.05
C PRO A 259 17.94 19.80 4.96
N VAL A 260 17.25 19.22 3.96
CA VAL A 260 17.13 17.77 3.78
C VAL A 260 17.57 17.37 2.39
N ASP A 261 18.43 16.35 2.31
CA ASP A 261 18.68 15.62 1.07
C ASP A 261 17.84 14.34 1.03
N VAL A 262 17.36 14.00 -0.16
CA VAL A 262 16.67 12.72 -0.44
C VAL A 262 17.54 11.94 -1.43
N VAL A 263 18.04 10.80 -0.99
CA VAL A 263 18.99 9.98 -1.73
C VAL A 263 18.40 8.61 -2.04
N VAL A 264 18.25 8.29 -3.30
CA VAL A 264 18.00 6.91 -3.74
C VAL A 264 19.35 6.18 -3.70
N PRO A 265 19.47 5.05 -2.98
CA PRO A 265 20.73 4.31 -2.88
C PRO A 265 21.16 3.77 -4.26
N LYS A 266 22.47 3.56 -4.44
CA LYS A 266 23.02 3.05 -5.71
C LYS A 266 22.72 1.57 -5.94
N THR A 267 22.55 0.81 -4.86
CA THR A 267 22.28 -0.63 -4.88
C THR A 267 21.03 -0.92 -4.05
N GLY A 268 20.41 -2.08 -4.26
CA GLY A 268 19.19 -2.44 -3.53
C GLY A 268 18.06 -1.43 -3.74
N VAL A 269 17.90 -0.89 -4.95
CA VAL A 269 16.82 0.05 -5.29
C VAL A 269 15.54 -0.76 -5.45
N VAL A 270 14.76 -0.85 -4.40
CA VAL A 270 13.50 -1.60 -4.39
C VAL A 270 12.33 -0.65 -4.63
N ALA A 271 11.53 -0.97 -5.64
CA ALA A 271 10.23 -0.35 -5.86
C ALA A 271 9.15 -1.12 -5.09
N GLY A 272 8.38 -0.42 -4.29
CA GLY A 272 7.27 -0.97 -3.53
C GLY A 272 5.93 -0.52 -4.07
N VAL A 273 5.07 -1.50 -4.37
CA VAL A 273 3.68 -1.26 -4.78
C VAL A 273 2.78 -1.44 -3.57
N TYR A 274 1.82 -0.54 -3.40
CA TYR A 274 0.69 -0.70 -2.49
C TYR A 274 -0.55 -1.15 -3.25
N VAL A 275 -1.49 -1.76 -2.55
CA VAL A 275 -2.73 -2.28 -3.14
C VAL A 275 -3.92 -1.93 -2.26
N GLN A 276 -5.00 -1.52 -2.91
CA GLN A 276 -6.31 -1.37 -2.30
C GLN A 276 -7.08 -2.68 -2.32
N ALA A 277 -7.80 -2.94 -1.25
CA ALA A 277 -8.75 -4.04 -1.19
C ALA A 277 -9.98 -3.67 -0.33
N ILE A 278 -11.12 -4.28 -0.65
CA ILE A 278 -12.34 -4.14 0.14
C ILE A 278 -12.41 -5.28 1.15
N SER A 279 -12.65 -4.97 2.41
CA SER A 279 -12.90 -5.98 3.44
C SER A 279 -14.07 -6.88 3.07
N ALA A 280 -13.92 -8.20 3.21
CA ALA A 280 -15.03 -9.16 3.04
C ALA A 280 -16.16 -8.91 4.07
N TYR A 281 -15.86 -8.21 5.15
CA TYR A 281 -16.75 -7.90 6.26
C TYR A 281 -17.13 -6.41 6.31
N ALA A 282 -16.86 -5.66 5.23
CA ALA A 282 -17.14 -4.22 5.15
C ALA A 282 -18.54 -3.87 5.63
N PRO A 283 -18.70 -2.97 6.60
CA PRO A 283 -20.02 -2.46 6.98
C PRO A 283 -20.71 -1.66 5.86
N HIS A 284 -19.92 -0.97 5.02
CA HIS A 284 -20.38 -0.05 3.97
C HIS A 284 -19.79 -0.45 2.60
N PRO A 285 -20.18 -1.61 2.03
CA PRO A 285 -19.52 -2.17 0.84
C PRO A 285 -19.73 -1.32 -0.43
N ASN A 286 -20.80 -0.54 -0.55
CA ASN A 286 -21.00 0.35 -1.70
C ASN A 286 -20.14 1.62 -1.57
N ALA A 287 -19.98 2.17 -0.38
CA ALA A 287 -19.05 3.28 -0.12
C ALA A 287 -17.59 2.84 -0.36
N ALA A 288 -17.22 1.61 0.02
CA ALA A 288 -15.93 1.01 -0.28
C ALA A 288 -15.67 0.90 -1.80
N LYS A 289 -16.63 0.41 -2.57
CA LYS A 289 -16.52 0.36 -4.04
C LYS A 289 -16.40 1.75 -4.65
N LEU A 290 -17.22 2.70 -4.18
CA LEU A 290 -17.17 4.08 -4.66
C LEU A 290 -15.83 4.76 -4.32
N TRP A 291 -15.23 4.45 -3.17
CA TRP A 291 -13.88 4.88 -2.82
C TRP A 291 -12.84 4.35 -3.83
N LEU A 292 -12.89 3.07 -4.18
CA LEU A 292 -12.00 2.52 -5.19
C LEU A 292 -12.23 3.19 -6.56
N GLU A 293 -13.48 3.38 -7.00
CA GLU A 293 -13.76 4.10 -8.26
C GLU A 293 -13.17 5.51 -8.27
N TYR A 294 -13.24 6.23 -7.13
CA TYR A 294 -12.62 7.53 -6.99
C TYR A 294 -11.09 7.45 -7.05
N LEU A 295 -10.46 6.54 -6.31
CA LEU A 295 -9.01 6.37 -6.29
C LEU A 295 -8.44 6.04 -7.68
N TYR A 296 -9.12 5.18 -8.44
CA TYR A 296 -8.69 4.76 -9.78
C TYR A 296 -9.22 5.67 -10.90
N SER A 297 -9.96 6.73 -10.59
CA SER A 297 -10.29 7.79 -11.55
C SER A 297 -9.03 8.61 -11.91
N ASP A 298 -9.09 9.39 -13.00
CA ASP A 298 -7.99 10.29 -13.35
C ASP A 298 -7.71 11.30 -12.22
N GLU A 299 -8.77 11.79 -11.55
CA GLU A 299 -8.69 12.72 -10.43
C GLU A 299 -7.91 12.12 -9.24
N GLY A 300 -8.28 10.90 -8.80
CA GLY A 300 -7.62 10.22 -7.69
C GLY A 300 -6.16 9.90 -8.00
N GLN A 301 -5.88 9.39 -9.19
CA GLN A 301 -4.52 9.05 -9.64
C GLN A 301 -3.60 10.28 -9.71
N ILE A 302 -4.12 11.42 -10.21
CA ILE A 302 -3.39 12.70 -10.22
C ILE A 302 -3.23 13.23 -8.77
N GLY A 303 -4.17 12.94 -7.88
CA GLY A 303 -4.06 13.27 -6.46
C GLY A 303 -2.81 12.64 -5.83
N TRP A 304 -2.57 11.37 -6.05
CA TRP A 304 -1.36 10.68 -5.61
C TRP A 304 -0.09 11.24 -6.25
N LEU A 305 -0.13 11.53 -7.54
CA LEU A 305 1.02 12.10 -8.25
C LEU A 305 1.44 13.47 -7.69
N LYS A 306 0.47 14.28 -7.24
CA LYS A 306 0.74 15.54 -6.53
C LYS A 306 1.43 15.32 -5.17
N GLY A 307 1.23 14.15 -4.56
CA GLY A 307 1.93 13.69 -3.37
C GLY A 307 3.24 12.95 -3.66
N TYR A 308 3.78 13.07 -4.88
CA TYR A 308 5.00 12.42 -5.39
C TYR A 308 4.91 10.92 -5.64
N CYS A 309 3.79 10.26 -5.32
CA CYS A 309 3.60 8.86 -5.63
C CYS A 309 3.34 8.62 -7.10
N HIS A 310 3.98 7.62 -7.68
CA HIS A 310 3.66 7.18 -9.02
C HIS A 310 2.36 6.37 -9.00
N PRO A 311 1.26 6.89 -9.57
CA PRO A 311 0.00 6.15 -9.60
C PRO A 311 0.12 4.93 -10.52
N ILE A 312 -0.60 3.88 -10.22
CA ILE A 312 -0.52 2.63 -11.00
C ILE A 312 -0.95 2.81 -12.46
N ARG A 313 -1.80 3.80 -12.74
CA ARG A 313 -2.24 4.16 -14.09
C ARG A 313 -1.34 5.23 -14.76
N PHE A 314 -0.13 5.47 -14.23
CA PHE A 314 0.77 6.52 -14.74
C PHE A 314 0.96 6.45 -16.27
N ASN A 315 1.24 5.27 -16.81
CA ASN A 315 1.47 5.08 -18.25
C ASN A 315 0.22 5.38 -19.08
N ASP A 316 -0.98 5.00 -18.61
CA ASP A 316 -2.25 5.33 -19.23
C ASP A 316 -2.51 6.84 -19.27
N LEU A 317 -2.33 7.50 -18.12
CA LEU A 317 -2.49 8.94 -17.99
C LEU A 317 -1.50 9.73 -18.87
N ALA A 318 -0.23 9.31 -18.87
CA ALA A 318 0.81 9.95 -19.68
C ALA A 318 0.52 9.78 -21.18
N LYS A 319 0.18 8.57 -21.63
CA LYS A 319 -0.17 8.29 -23.01
C LYS A 319 -1.35 9.13 -23.51
N ASN A 320 -2.31 9.41 -22.64
CA ASN A 320 -3.51 10.17 -22.96
C ASN A 320 -3.38 11.68 -22.67
N GLY A 321 -2.18 12.17 -22.32
CA GLY A 321 -1.91 13.59 -22.07
C GLY A 321 -2.68 14.18 -20.88
N LYS A 322 -3.01 13.34 -19.89
CA LYS A 322 -3.86 13.73 -18.74
C LYS A 322 -3.07 14.24 -17.54
N ILE A 323 -1.74 14.09 -17.56
CA ILE A 323 -0.90 14.55 -16.44
C ILE A 323 -0.59 16.04 -16.62
N PRO A 324 -0.91 16.91 -15.64
CA PRO A 324 -0.58 18.33 -15.72
C PRO A 324 0.95 18.56 -15.76
N GLU A 325 1.42 19.50 -16.58
CA GLU A 325 2.84 19.79 -16.77
C GLU A 325 3.53 20.23 -15.45
N ASP A 326 2.84 21.01 -14.63
CA ASP A 326 3.35 21.47 -13.34
C ASP A 326 3.53 20.33 -12.33
N VAL A 327 2.75 19.27 -12.46
CA VAL A 327 2.89 18.05 -11.66
C VAL A 327 4.08 17.23 -12.15
N MET A 328 4.21 17.02 -13.47
CA MET A 328 5.35 16.34 -14.04
C MET A 328 6.70 17.01 -13.70
N ALA A 329 6.73 18.33 -13.70
CA ALA A 329 7.94 19.11 -13.40
C ALA A 329 8.46 18.95 -11.95
N LYS A 330 7.63 18.45 -11.05
CA LYS A 330 7.99 18.22 -9.63
C LYS A 330 8.56 16.82 -9.36
N LEU A 331 8.35 15.88 -10.27
CA LEU A 331 8.84 14.51 -10.11
C LEU A 331 10.37 14.47 -10.23
N PRO A 332 11.04 13.56 -9.51
CA PRO A 332 12.44 13.28 -9.71
C PRO A 332 12.74 12.87 -11.16
N PRO A 333 13.97 13.11 -11.66
CA PRO A 333 14.37 12.64 -12.99
C PRO A 333 14.16 11.14 -13.15
N ALA A 334 13.69 10.68 -14.29
CA ALA A 334 13.47 9.26 -14.59
C ALA A 334 14.72 8.40 -14.33
N ALA A 335 15.92 8.94 -14.55
CA ALA A 335 17.19 8.26 -14.27
C ALA A 335 17.34 7.80 -12.79
N SER A 336 16.67 8.44 -11.83
CA SER A 336 16.68 8.05 -10.42
C SER A 336 16.02 6.68 -10.19
N TYR A 337 15.22 6.22 -11.14
CA TYR A 337 14.43 4.99 -11.04
C TYR A 337 14.91 3.87 -11.99
N GLU A 338 15.92 4.12 -12.82
CA GLU A 338 16.40 3.15 -13.82
C GLU A 338 16.89 1.83 -13.22
N ALA A 339 17.45 1.89 -12.01
CA ALA A 339 17.91 0.70 -11.27
C ALA A 339 16.83 0.06 -10.41
N ALA A 340 15.59 0.55 -10.45
CA ALA A 340 14.52 0.08 -9.59
C ALA A 340 14.08 -1.35 -9.95
N VAL A 341 14.13 -2.23 -8.96
CA VAL A 341 13.64 -3.61 -9.07
C VAL A 341 12.25 -3.69 -8.46
N PHE A 342 11.32 -4.26 -9.22
CA PHE A 342 9.97 -4.62 -8.76
C PHE A 342 9.98 -6.10 -8.37
N PRO A 343 10.14 -6.46 -7.08
CA PRO A 343 10.17 -7.85 -6.68
C PRO A 343 8.84 -8.54 -6.97
N THR A 344 8.90 -9.79 -7.38
CA THR A 344 7.69 -10.61 -7.58
C THR A 344 6.96 -10.85 -6.27
N LEU A 345 5.68 -11.24 -6.35
CA LEU A 345 4.87 -11.60 -5.17
C LEU A 345 5.51 -12.74 -4.35
N ASP A 346 6.09 -13.74 -5.02
CA ASP A 346 6.77 -14.86 -4.35
C ASP A 346 8.02 -14.41 -3.60
N GLU A 347 8.85 -13.57 -4.23
CA GLU A 347 10.04 -13.00 -3.60
C GLU A 347 9.69 -12.14 -2.38
N GLN A 348 8.71 -11.25 -2.52
CA GLN A 348 8.25 -10.41 -1.41
C GLN A 348 7.63 -11.22 -0.28
N GLY A 349 6.84 -12.23 -0.60
CA GLY A 349 6.21 -13.13 0.38
C GLY A 349 7.25 -13.88 1.21
N LYS A 350 8.26 -14.49 0.57
CA LYS A 350 9.37 -15.18 1.23
C LYS A 350 10.22 -14.25 2.09
N ALA A 351 10.56 -13.07 1.57
CA ALA A 351 11.31 -12.08 2.33
C ALA A 351 10.52 -11.60 3.56
N LYS A 352 9.24 -11.26 3.39
CA LYS A 352 8.36 -10.85 4.48
C LYS A 352 8.31 -11.90 5.58
N GLU A 353 8.09 -13.16 5.22
CA GLU A 353 8.01 -14.26 6.19
C GLU A 353 9.28 -14.38 7.04
N VAL A 354 10.45 -14.36 6.39
CA VAL A 354 11.74 -14.43 7.08
C VAL A 354 11.97 -13.24 7.97
N ILE A 355 11.74 -12.03 7.47
CA ILE A 355 11.99 -10.79 8.21
C ILE A 355 11.11 -10.69 9.45
N THR A 356 9.78 -10.86 9.27
CA THR A 356 8.82 -10.70 10.38
C THR A 356 9.01 -11.74 11.49
N LYS A 357 9.36 -12.99 11.12
CA LYS A 357 9.58 -14.07 12.11
C LYS A 357 10.90 -13.95 12.86
N ASN A 358 11.94 -13.38 12.26
CA ASN A 358 13.29 -13.46 12.80
C ASN A 358 13.85 -12.11 13.26
N TRP A 359 13.13 -10.99 13.11
CA TRP A 359 13.61 -9.68 13.50
C TRP A 359 14.08 -9.64 14.95
N ASP A 360 13.25 -10.09 15.88
CA ASP A 360 13.57 -10.05 17.31
C ASP A 360 14.78 -10.93 17.67
N ALA A 361 14.87 -12.13 17.07
CA ALA A 361 15.94 -13.07 17.38
C ALA A 361 17.29 -12.66 16.74
N VAL A 362 17.28 -12.04 15.58
CA VAL A 362 18.50 -11.72 14.81
C VAL A 362 18.98 -10.31 15.08
N VAL A 363 18.10 -9.31 14.99
CA VAL A 363 18.46 -7.90 15.16
C VAL A 363 18.39 -7.47 16.61
N GLY A 364 17.38 -7.92 17.36
CA GLY A 364 17.22 -7.67 18.78
C GLY A 364 16.88 -6.22 19.13
N ALA A 365 16.33 -5.45 18.16
CA ALA A 365 15.93 -4.07 18.37
C ALA A 365 14.41 -3.96 18.35
N ASN A 366 13.82 -3.41 19.42
CA ASN A 366 12.38 -3.18 19.50
C ASN A 366 12.04 -1.80 18.92
N VAL A 367 11.59 -1.79 17.66
CA VAL A 367 11.17 -0.56 16.96
C VAL A 367 9.78 -0.15 17.45
N GLN A 368 9.62 1.11 17.94
CA GLN A 368 8.38 1.62 18.49
C GLN A 368 8.26 3.17 18.38
#